data_9e4b602669a12237dd7634ead9431f4b
#
_entry.id   9e4b602669a12237dd7634ead9431f4b
#
_cell.length_a   1.000
_cell.length_b   1.000
_cell.length_c   1.000
_cell.angle_alpha   90.00
_cell.angle_beta   90.00
_cell.angle_gamma   90.00
#
_symmetry.space_group_name_H-M   'P 1'
#
loop_
_entity.id
_entity.type
_entity.pdbx_description
1 polymer ?
#
loop_
_entity_poly.entity_id
_entity_poly.type
_entity_poly.pdbx_seq_one_letter_code
_entity_poly.pdbx_strand_id
1 'polypeptide(L)'
;MNASNIVEVVSDFVSLRKTGTSYKGLCPFHDDRTPSFSVSPVKGVYKCFSCGAAGNAVKFIMEHEQMTYPEALKWLANKYHIEVHERELTNEEKQQENERESMFLVNEWAAKYFNDILHNDVDGMAIGMQYFRSRGFRDDIIRKFQLGFCLSSRHAFADAALKAGFQRDFLIKTGLCFERENGELIDRFNGRVMFPWVSVSGKVTAFGGRLLDSRTKGVSQKYVNSPDSVIYHKERELYGIFQAKKAIAKRDLVYMVEGYTDVVSMHQCGIENVVANSGTALSVHQIRLLHRFTPNIVLLYDGDEAGQHAALRGTDMLLAEGMNVKVLLLPDGKDPDEFARSYSAEDFRKYIEDNQTDFIVFKINVLLKGVTDPIKRSEAVGSIVQSISVIKDPILRDTYIRECANRTGVSERTLMEQMNRNIYSNREQQTREQQQHRAAVMEEQREDAMAIASKPTTSKVEQMLIQAVVKDGEKIIFRDVKDENSGETYNLTVAQYIAYDLGSDNLGFSNELYTKILQEAVEHCGEEGFKAEEYFTQHADIDISSVAVRLSVDRFQLAESLQVKETEQTLRDRVIHLVADFRLEYVSSHLKELNERLLQVKDSQEMQEVMSEIMRTQNLRNELAKKTGSNILV
;
A
#
# COMPACT_ATOMS: atom_id res chain seq x y z
N MET A 1 -16.54 -15.86 -4.64
CA MET A 1 -15.98 -15.52 -3.33
C MET A 1 -16.06 -16.68 -2.33
N ASN A 2 -17.19 -17.37 -2.18
CA ASN A 2 -17.34 -18.48 -1.23
C ASN A 2 -16.41 -19.69 -1.46
N ALA A 3 -15.77 -19.79 -2.60
CA ALA A 3 -14.86 -20.89 -2.94
C ALA A 3 -13.39 -20.63 -2.53
N SER A 4 -13.04 -19.43 -2.08
CA SER A 4 -11.65 -19.09 -1.73
C SER A 4 -11.39 -19.24 -0.23
N ASN A 5 -10.43 -20.08 0.14
CA ASN A 5 -9.97 -20.19 1.53
C ASN A 5 -8.97 -19.06 1.81
N ILE A 6 -9.37 -18.07 2.60
CA ILE A 6 -8.52 -16.90 2.90
C ILE A 6 -7.18 -17.28 3.55
N VAL A 7 -7.14 -18.33 4.36
CA VAL A 7 -5.89 -18.79 5.00
C VAL A 7 -4.92 -19.28 3.94
N GLU A 8 -5.41 -20.04 2.95
CA GLU A 8 -4.61 -20.55 1.85
C GLU A 8 -4.11 -19.40 0.94
N VAL A 9 -4.99 -18.44 0.64
CA VAL A 9 -4.62 -17.25 -0.15
C VAL A 9 -3.55 -16.43 0.55
N VAL A 10 -3.74 -16.14 1.84
CA VAL A 10 -2.80 -15.33 2.62
C VAL A 10 -1.49 -16.08 2.87
N SER A 11 -1.52 -17.40 3.03
CA SER A 11 -0.33 -18.21 3.27
C SER A 11 0.64 -18.25 2.09
N ASP A 12 0.20 -17.92 0.88
CA ASP A 12 1.11 -17.76 -0.27
C ASP A 12 2.08 -16.59 -0.09
N PHE A 13 1.74 -15.64 0.79
CA PHE A 13 2.45 -14.36 0.94
C PHE A 13 2.96 -14.12 2.37
N VAL A 14 2.28 -14.68 3.37
CA VAL A 14 2.53 -14.41 4.80
C VAL A 14 2.66 -15.72 5.55
N SER A 15 3.73 -15.86 6.33
CA SER A 15 3.88 -17.01 7.23
C SER A 15 2.88 -16.91 8.38
N LEU A 16 1.88 -17.79 8.38
CA LEU A 16 0.81 -17.83 9.36
C LEU A 16 1.01 -18.94 10.39
N ARG A 17 0.75 -18.63 11.67
CA ARG A 17 0.72 -19.61 12.77
C ARG A 17 -0.68 -19.70 13.35
N LYS A 18 -1.17 -20.92 13.52
CA LYS A 18 -2.50 -21.15 14.11
C LYS A 18 -2.53 -20.71 15.58
N THR A 19 -3.55 -19.91 15.95
CA THR A 19 -3.74 -19.40 17.30
C THR A 19 -5.24 -19.49 17.62
N GLY A 20 -5.65 -20.55 18.33
CA GLY A 20 -7.06 -20.86 18.58
C GLY A 20 -7.81 -21.14 17.27
N THR A 21 -8.90 -20.44 17.04
CA THR A 21 -9.76 -20.54 15.84
C THR A 21 -9.26 -19.69 14.66
N SER A 22 -8.23 -18.86 14.86
CA SER A 22 -7.67 -17.95 13.87
C SER A 22 -6.19 -18.24 13.60
N TYR A 23 -5.64 -17.60 12.57
CA TYR A 23 -4.22 -17.63 12.25
C TYR A 23 -3.62 -16.24 12.47
N LYS A 24 -2.38 -16.18 12.95
CA LYS A 24 -1.66 -14.92 13.17
C LYS A 24 -0.33 -14.92 12.42
N GLY A 25 0.07 -13.74 11.92
CA GLY A 25 1.34 -13.49 11.25
C GLY A 25 1.76 -12.03 11.38
N LEU A 26 2.89 -11.70 10.77
CA LEU A 26 3.31 -10.31 10.59
C LEU A 26 2.48 -9.68 9.48
N CYS A 27 2.13 -8.42 9.62
CA CYS A 27 1.30 -7.74 8.63
C CYS A 27 2.11 -7.41 7.36
N PRO A 28 1.63 -7.76 6.16
CA PRO A 28 2.33 -7.44 4.92
C PRO A 28 2.13 -5.98 4.46
N PHE A 29 1.24 -5.23 5.12
CA PHE A 29 0.86 -3.86 4.71
C PHE A 29 1.57 -2.77 5.51
N HIS A 30 2.21 -3.12 6.64
CA HIS A 30 3.01 -2.20 7.44
C HIS A 30 4.13 -2.97 8.14
N ASP A 31 5.12 -2.24 8.65
CA ASP A 31 6.17 -2.83 9.45
C ASP A 31 5.62 -3.32 10.81
N ASP A 32 5.59 -4.63 10.97
CA ASP A 32 5.01 -5.30 12.14
C ASP A 32 6.11 -6.01 12.94
N ARG A 33 6.23 -5.66 14.20
CA ARG A 33 7.21 -6.27 15.12
C ARG A 33 6.63 -7.43 15.91
N THR A 34 5.30 -7.46 16.01
CA THR A 34 4.57 -8.49 16.74
C THR A 34 3.43 -8.98 15.87
N PRO A 35 3.10 -10.28 15.87
CA PRO A 35 2.05 -10.81 15.01
C PRO A 35 0.70 -10.15 15.29
N SER A 36 0.45 -8.98 14.67
CA SER A 36 -0.79 -8.21 14.79
C SER A 36 -1.79 -8.52 13.67
N PHE A 37 -1.37 -9.23 12.64
CA PHE A 37 -2.18 -9.63 11.51
C PHE A 37 -2.91 -10.94 11.82
N SER A 38 -4.24 -10.88 11.87
CA SER A 38 -5.10 -12.02 12.19
C SER A 38 -5.94 -12.41 10.98
N VAL A 39 -6.01 -13.71 10.69
CA VAL A 39 -6.82 -14.29 9.61
C VAL A 39 -7.82 -15.27 10.22
N SER A 40 -9.09 -15.03 9.99
CA SER A 40 -10.19 -15.89 10.46
C SER A 40 -10.69 -16.77 9.30
N PRO A 41 -10.45 -18.10 9.32
CA PRO A 41 -10.97 -18.99 8.29
C PRO A 41 -12.50 -19.09 8.34
N VAL A 42 -13.09 -18.99 9.54
CA VAL A 42 -14.54 -19.11 9.73
C VAL A 42 -15.29 -17.92 9.14
N LYS A 43 -14.73 -16.71 9.29
CA LYS A 43 -15.32 -15.47 8.77
C LYS A 43 -14.86 -15.14 7.35
N GLY A 44 -13.85 -15.81 6.82
CA GLY A 44 -13.26 -15.52 5.50
C GLY A 44 -12.56 -14.16 5.40
N VAL A 45 -12.06 -13.61 6.54
CA VAL A 45 -11.51 -12.25 6.59
C VAL A 45 -10.16 -12.18 7.28
N TYR A 46 -9.38 -11.14 6.94
CA TYR A 46 -8.19 -10.74 7.69
C TYR A 46 -8.39 -9.38 8.36
N LYS A 47 -7.66 -9.14 9.45
CA LYS A 47 -7.57 -7.82 10.09
C LYS A 47 -6.21 -7.65 10.78
N CYS A 48 -5.56 -6.54 10.52
CA CYS A 48 -4.40 -6.09 11.26
C CYS A 48 -4.84 -5.16 12.40
N PHE A 49 -4.48 -5.49 13.63
CA PHE A 49 -4.84 -4.69 14.81
C PHE A 49 -3.89 -3.52 15.07
N SER A 50 -2.77 -3.44 14.33
CA SER A 50 -1.82 -2.32 14.42
C SER A 50 -2.14 -1.22 13.42
N CYS A 51 -2.21 -1.55 12.10
CA CYS A 51 -2.44 -0.54 11.06
C CYS A 51 -3.91 -0.41 10.62
N GLY A 52 -4.80 -1.30 11.12
CA GLY A 52 -6.22 -1.26 10.79
C GLY A 52 -6.58 -1.88 9.43
N ALA A 53 -5.62 -2.35 8.63
CA ALA A 53 -5.90 -3.03 7.36
C ALA A 53 -6.82 -4.23 7.60
N ALA A 54 -7.91 -4.32 6.86
CA ALA A 54 -8.89 -5.39 7.00
C ALA A 54 -9.63 -5.63 5.67
N GLY A 55 -9.99 -6.89 5.41
CA GLY A 55 -10.69 -7.25 4.19
C GLY A 55 -10.92 -8.75 4.05
N ASN A 56 -11.52 -9.12 2.93
CA ASN A 56 -11.65 -10.51 2.48
C ASN A 56 -10.44 -10.91 1.60
N ALA A 57 -10.47 -12.12 1.04
CA ALA A 57 -9.39 -12.62 0.18
C ALA A 57 -9.16 -11.74 -1.06
N VAL A 58 -10.20 -11.17 -1.66
CA VAL A 58 -10.08 -10.30 -2.85
C VAL A 58 -9.36 -9.02 -2.48
N LYS A 59 -9.79 -8.34 -1.41
CA LYS A 59 -9.17 -7.11 -0.95
C LYS A 59 -7.71 -7.34 -0.53
N PHE A 60 -7.40 -8.50 0.05
CA PHE A 60 -6.03 -8.87 0.36
C PHE A 60 -5.15 -8.89 -0.91
N ILE A 61 -5.59 -9.58 -1.96
CA ILE A 61 -4.86 -9.64 -3.23
C ILE A 61 -4.76 -8.27 -3.90
N MET A 62 -5.83 -7.47 -3.87
CA MET A 62 -5.81 -6.10 -4.40
C MET A 62 -4.73 -5.25 -3.75
N GLU A 63 -4.67 -5.23 -2.43
CA GLU A 63 -3.74 -4.40 -1.66
C GLU A 63 -2.31 -4.97 -1.70
N HIS A 64 -2.17 -6.30 -1.65
CA HIS A 64 -0.88 -6.96 -1.63
C HIS A 64 -0.20 -6.95 -2.99
N GLU A 65 -0.90 -7.31 -4.05
CA GLU A 65 -0.38 -7.39 -5.42
C GLU A 65 -0.60 -6.11 -6.23
N GLN A 66 -1.21 -5.08 -5.62
CA GLN A 66 -1.56 -3.81 -6.28
C GLN A 66 -2.43 -4.03 -7.53
N MET A 67 -3.35 -4.98 -7.43
CA MET A 67 -4.30 -5.33 -8.50
C MET A 67 -5.62 -4.57 -8.33
N THR A 68 -6.32 -4.32 -9.43
CA THR A 68 -7.71 -3.90 -9.41
C THR A 68 -8.62 -5.04 -8.94
N TYR A 69 -9.84 -4.72 -8.55
CA TYR A 69 -10.81 -5.72 -8.12
C TYR A 69 -11.05 -6.84 -9.15
N PRO A 70 -11.27 -6.55 -10.45
CA PRO A 70 -11.41 -7.60 -11.46
C PRO A 70 -10.15 -8.45 -11.65
N GLU A 71 -8.97 -7.81 -11.58
CA GLU A 71 -7.70 -8.54 -11.67
C GLU A 71 -7.51 -9.50 -10.49
N ALA A 72 -7.85 -9.04 -9.27
CA ALA A 72 -7.78 -9.87 -8.08
C ALA A 72 -8.80 -11.01 -8.12
N LEU A 73 -10.01 -10.79 -8.64
CA LEU A 73 -10.99 -11.85 -8.89
C LEU A 73 -10.50 -12.85 -9.93
N LYS A 74 -9.95 -12.38 -11.05
CA LYS A 74 -9.36 -13.25 -12.09
C LYS A 74 -8.19 -14.06 -11.53
N TRP A 75 -7.34 -13.45 -10.69
CA TRP A 75 -6.25 -14.14 -10.01
C TRP A 75 -6.76 -15.27 -9.10
N LEU A 76 -7.76 -14.97 -8.27
CA LEU A 76 -8.39 -15.98 -7.40
C LEU A 76 -9.11 -17.07 -8.20
N ALA A 77 -9.83 -16.70 -9.24
CA ALA A 77 -10.50 -17.65 -10.12
C ALA A 77 -9.50 -18.60 -10.79
N ASN A 78 -8.39 -18.09 -11.28
CA ASN A 78 -7.31 -18.90 -11.85
C ASN A 78 -6.68 -19.85 -10.81
N LYS A 79 -6.46 -19.35 -9.57
CA LYS A 79 -5.94 -20.18 -8.47
C LYS A 79 -6.86 -21.34 -8.13
N TYR A 80 -8.17 -21.12 -8.14
CA TYR A 80 -9.17 -22.13 -7.78
C TYR A 80 -9.86 -22.80 -8.99
N HIS A 81 -9.38 -22.53 -10.22
CA HIS A 81 -9.92 -23.08 -11.47
C HIS A 81 -11.43 -22.82 -11.66
N ILE A 82 -11.89 -21.61 -11.30
CA ILE A 82 -13.28 -21.18 -11.40
C ILE A 82 -13.47 -20.33 -12.66
N GLU A 83 -14.48 -20.63 -13.49
CA GLU A 83 -14.90 -19.77 -14.59
C GLU A 83 -15.60 -18.52 -14.05
N VAL A 84 -15.14 -17.33 -14.46
CA VAL A 84 -15.70 -16.04 -14.04
C VAL A 84 -16.67 -15.53 -15.10
N HIS A 85 -17.94 -15.37 -14.73
CA HIS A 85 -18.90 -14.61 -15.52
C HIS A 85 -18.80 -13.13 -15.13
N GLU A 86 -18.50 -12.25 -16.08
CA GLU A 86 -18.27 -10.83 -15.85
C GLU A 86 -19.56 -10.11 -15.45
N ARG A 87 -19.52 -9.34 -14.32
CA ARG A 87 -20.60 -8.47 -13.86
C ARG A 87 -20.37 -7.04 -14.38
N GLU A 88 -21.46 -6.33 -14.61
CA GLU A 88 -21.39 -4.91 -15.03
C GLU A 88 -20.91 -4.00 -13.88
N LEU A 89 -19.81 -3.28 -14.13
CA LEU A 89 -19.23 -2.24 -13.27
C LEU A 89 -20.00 -0.90 -13.43
N THR A 90 -19.89 -0.02 -12.43
CA THR A 90 -20.42 1.35 -12.57
C THR A 90 -19.71 2.12 -13.68
N ASN A 91 -20.34 3.16 -14.23
CA ASN A 91 -19.77 3.89 -15.37
C ASN A 91 -18.44 4.57 -15.04
N GLU A 92 -18.24 5.06 -13.82
CA GLU A 92 -16.99 5.69 -13.37
C GLU A 92 -15.88 4.67 -13.14
N GLU A 93 -16.17 3.53 -12.52
CA GLU A 93 -15.22 2.42 -12.33
C GLU A 93 -14.82 1.81 -13.68
N LYS A 94 -15.79 1.62 -14.59
CA LYS A 94 -15.51 1.20 -15.98
C LYS A 94 -14.59 2.18 -16.68
N GLN A 95 -14.75 3.47 -16.46
CA GLN A 95 -13.94 4.49 -17.10
C GLN A 95 -12.50 4.50 -16.57
N GLN A 96 -12.31 4.41 -15.25
CA GLN A 96 -10.99 4.35 -14.64
C GLN A 96 -10.26 3.04 -14.97
N GLU A 97 -10.96 1.90 -14.97
CA GLU A 97 -10.39 0.60 -15.34
C GLU A 97 -10.04 0.57 -16.82
N ASN A 98 -10.92 1.06 -17.70
CA ASN A 98 -10.68 1.17 -19.14
C ASN A 98 -9.48 2.08 -19.43
N GLU A 99 -9.35 3.20 -18.71
CA GLU A 99 -8.21 4.10 -18.83
C GLU A 99 -6.89 3.39 -18.46
N ARG A 100 -6.86 2.74 -17.31
CA ARG A 100 -5.69 1.99 -16.84
C ARG A 100 -5.35 0.82 -17.77
N GLU A 101 -6.34 0.07 -18.22
CA GLU A 101 -6.14 -1.04 -19.17
C GLU A 101 -5.65 -0.52 -20.52
N SER A 102 -6.21 0.59 -21.01
CA SER A 102 -5.75 1.25 -22.24
C SER A 102 -4.28 1.68 -22.14
N MET A 103 -3.86 2.23 -20.99
CA MET A 103 -2.46 2.61 -20.76
C MET A 103 -1.53 1.37 -20.76
N PHE A 104 -1.92 0.25 -20.17
CA PHE A 104 -1.16 -1.00 -20.25
C PHE A 104 -1.07 -1.53 -21.67
N LEU A 105 -2.17 -1.51 -22.43
CA LEU A 105 -2.18 -1.93 -23.83
C LEU A 105 -1.24 -1.08 -24.70
N VAL A 106 -1.25 0.23 -24.48
CA VAL A 106 -0.31 1.16 -25.15
C VAL A 106 1.14 0.80 -24.82
N ASN A 107 1.47 0.58 -23.55
CA ASN A 107 2.82 0.24 -23.12
C ASN A 107 3.28 -1.13 -23.63
N GLU A 108 2.40 -2.14 -23.62
CA GLU A 108 2.70 -3.45 -24.20
C GLU A 108 2.96 -3.38 -25.71
N TRP A 109 2.14 -2.63 -26.42
CA TRP A 109 2.34 -2.40 -27.84
C TRP A 109 3.64 -1.63 -28.10
N ALA A 110 3.92 -0.58 -27.31
CA ALA A 110 5.15 0.19 -27.43
C ALA A 110 6.40 -0.67 -27.20
N ALA A 111 6.38 -1.58 -26.20
CA ALA A 111 7.49 -2.51 -25.97
C ALA A 111 7.73 -3.42 -27.18
N LYS A 112 6.66 -3.95 -27.78
CA LYS A 112 6.74 -4.76 -29.01
C LYS A 112 7.25 -3.93 -30.19
N TYR A 113 6.76 -2.71 -30.37
CA TYR A 113 7.18 -1.80 -31.41
C TYR A 113 8.68 -1.46 -31.31
N PHE A 114 9.16 -1.04 -30.15
CA PHE A 114 10.58 -0.73 -29.97
C PHE A 114 11.48 -1.96 -30.12
N ASN A 115 11.01 -3.13 -29.72
CA ASN A 115 11.73 -4.38 -29.92
C ASN A 115 11.77 -4.79 -31.40
N ASP A 116 10.67 -4.61 -32.13
CA ASP A 116 10.59 -4.85 -33.58
C ASP A 116 11.53 -3.89 -34.34
N ILE A 117 11.50 -2.61 -34.03
CA ILE A 117 12.46 -1.62 -34.59
C ILE A 117 13.91 -2.05 -34.33
N LEU A 118 14.24 -2.49 -33.11
CA LEU A 118 15.59 -2.95 -32.79
C LEU A 118 16.07 -4.10 -33.68
N HIS A 119 15.18 -5.03 -34.05
CA HIS A 119 15.53 -6.26 -34.76
C HIS A 119 15.35 -6.19 -36.28
N ASN A 120 14.41 -5.37 -36.76
CA ASN A 120 13.96 -5.41 -38.15
C ASN A 120 14.14 -4.09 -38.92
N ASP A 121 14.39 -2.96 -38.22
CA ASP A 121 14.64 -1.69 -38.87
C ASP A 121 16.15 -1.48 -39.13
N VAL A 122 16.49 -0.76 -40.19
CA VAL A 122 17.89 -0.52 -40.60
C VAL A 122 18.66 0.28 -39.53
N ASP A 123 18.07 1.37 -39.02
CA ASP A 123 18.67 2.19 -37.97
C ASP A 123 18.65 1.45 -36.62
N GLY A 124 17.58 0.67 -36.38
CA GLY A 124 17.47 -0.18 -35.21
C GLY A 124 18.63 -1.17 -35.10
N MET A 125 18.94 -1.85 -36.20
CA MET A 125 20.06 -2.79 -36.26
C MET A 125 21.43 -2.11 -36.25
N ALA A 126 21.59 -1.04 -37.03
CA ALA A 126 22.86 -0.36 -37.18
C ALA A 126 23.28 0.44 -35.94
N ILE A 127 22.33 0.96 -35.17
CA ILE A 127 22.57 1.83 -34.02
C ILE A 127 22.21 1.12 -32.71
N GLY A 128 20.94 0.71 -32.54
CA GLY A 128 20.42 0.13 -31.31
C GLY A 128 21.02 -1.23 -30.99
N MET A 129 20.95 -2.17 -31.94
CA MET A 129 21.52 -3.52 -31.79
C MET A 129 23.03 -3.49 -31.67
N GLN A 130 23.71 -2.63 -32.45
CA GLN A 130 25.16 -2.45 -32.35
C GLN A 130 25.58 -1.99 -30.96
N TYR A 131 24.80 -1.10 -30.32
CA TYR A 131 25.06 -0.68 -28.95
C TYR A 131 24.98 -1.87 -27.97
N PHE A 132 23.93 -2.69 -28.03
CA PHE A 132 23.81 -3.84 -27.13
C PHE A 132 24.91 -4.88 -27.38
N ARG A 133 25.24 -5.15 -28.62
CA ARG A 133 26.33 -6.07 -28.99
C ARG A 133 27.70 -5.55 -28.59
N SER A 134 27.96 -4.25 -28.69
CA SER A 134 29.23 -3.64 -28.23
C SER A 134 29.40 -3.76 -26.70
N ARG A 135 28.29 -3.89 -25.97
CA ARG A 135 28.28 -4.22 -24.53
C ARG A 135 28.33 -5.72 -24.24
N GLY A 136 28.39 -6.56 -25.25
CA GLY A 136 28.47 -8.01 -25.11
C GLY A 136 27.14 -8.69 -24.75
N PHE A 137 26.00 -8.00 -24.92
CA PHE A 137 24.71 -8.61 -24.64
C PHE A 137 24.31 -9.63 -25.70
N ARG A 138 23.90 -10.83 -25.24
CA ARG A 138 23.43 -11.92 -26.09
C ARG A 138 21.97 -11.69 -26.50
N ASP A 139 21.59 -12.26 -27.62
CA ASP A 139 20.24 -12.12 -28.17
C ASP A 139 19.15 -12.71 -27.26
N ASP A 140 19.46 -13.78 -26.49
CA ASP A 140 18.54 -14.37 -25.52
C ASP A 140 18.22 -13.39 -24.38
N ILE A 141 19.21 -12.65 -23.92
CA ILE A 141 19.06 -11.63 -22.86
C ILE A 141 18.33 -10.40 -23.39
N ILE A 142 18.69 -9.92 -24.59
CA ILE A 142 17.99 -8.80 -25.26
C ILE A 142 16.48 -9.10 -25.35
N ARG A 143 16.11 -10.33 -25.74
CA ARG A 143 14.71 -10.77 -25.80
C ARG A 143 14.08 -10.92 -24.40
N LYS A 144 14.80 -11.50 -23.41
CA LYS A 144 14.32 -11.70 -22.04
C LYS A 144 13.91 -10.38 -21.38
N PHE A 145 14.67 -9.31 -21.63
CA PHE A 145 14.39 -7.98 -21.12
C PHE A 145 13.57 -7.11 -22.08
N GLN A 146 13.14 -7.64 -23.23
CA GLN A 146 12.37 -6.93 -24.25
C GLN A 146 13.04 -5.60 -24.66
N LEU A 147 14.38 -5.57 -24.72
CA LEU A 147 15.11 -4.37 -25.07
C LEU A 147 14.71 -3.89 -26.46
N GLY A 148 14.73 -2.57 -26.67
CA GLY A 148 14.24 -1.96 -27.89
C GLY A 148 15.07 -0.75 -28.33
N PHE A 149 14.63 -0.13 -29.43
CA PHE A 149 15.18 1.10 -29.94
C PHE A 149 14.06 2.03 -30.43
N CYS A 150 14.11 3.29 -30.03
CA CYS A 150 13.25 4.35 -30.55
C CYS A 150 14.02 5.13 -31.60
N LEU A 151 13.48 5.23 -32.82
CA LEU A 151 14.09 5.93 -33.94
C LEU A 151 14.41 7.39 -33.62
N SER A 152 15.38 7.97 -34.33
CA SER A 152 15.80 9.35 -34.13
C SER A 152 14.79 10.40 -34.64
N SER A 153 13.82 9.97 -35.46
CA SER A 153 12.69 10.81 -35.85
C SER A 153 11.85 11.18 -34.62
N ARG A 154 11.39 12.43 -34.60
CA ARG A 154 10.61 12.96 -33.45
C ARG A 154 9.17 12.49 -33.39
N HIS A 155 8.66 11.83 -34.42
CA HIS A 155 7.25 11.47 -34.58
C HIS A 155 7.05 10.01 -34.96
N ALA A 156 8.12 9.24 -35.20
CA ALA A 156 8.02 7.90 -35.77
C ALA A 156 7.15 6.97 -34.91
N PHE A 157 7.32 7.02 -33.60
CA PHE A 157 6.51 6.23 -32.66
C PHE A 157 5.08 6.77 -32.58
N ALA A 158 4.90 8.09 -32.42
CA ALA A 158 3.58 8.73 -32.32
C ALA A 158 2.72 8.42 -33.56
N ASP A 159 3.28 8.57 -34.77
CA ASP A 159 2.58 8.31 -36.03
C ASP A 159 2.21 6.82 -36.15
N ALA A 160 3.11 5.91 -35.80
CA ALA A 160 2.85 4.48 -35.81
C ALA A 160 1.77 4.08 -34.80
N ALA A 161 1.77 4.66 -33.61
CA ALA A 161 0.79 4.39 -32.56
C ALA A 161 -0.61 4.91 -32.94
N LEU A 162 -0.70 6.13 -33.48
CA LEU A 162 -1.95 6.70 -33.98
C LEU A 162 -2.51 5.88 -35.16
N LYS A 163 -1.64 5.42 -36.08
CA LYS A 163 -2.03 4.54 -37.17
C LYS A 163 -2.52 3.18 -36.69
N ALA A 164 -1.99 2.68 -35.57
CA ALA A 164 -2.43 1.45 -34.92
C ALA A 164 -3.76 1.62 -34.15
N GLY A 165 -4.31 2.82 -34.09
CA GLY A 165 -5.62 3.12 -33.48
C GLY A 165 -5.54 3.56 -32.00
N PHE A 166 -4.35 3.80 -31.45
CA PHE A 166 -4.22 4.30 -30.09
C PHE A 166 -4.57 5.80 -30.01
N GLN A 167 -5.22 6.17 -28.92
CA GLN A 167 -5.62 7.55 -28.71
C GLN A 167 -4.44 8.40 -28.21
N ARG A 168 -4.38 9.66 -28.69
CA ARG A 168 -3.36 10.64 -28.34
C ARG A 168 -3.17 10.81 -26.82
N ASP A 169 -4.28 10.88 -26.08
CA ASP A 169 -4.29 11.09 -24.65
C ASP A 169 -3.52 9.99 -23.90
N PHE A 170 -3.65 8.74 -24.31
CA PHE A 170 -2.93 7.64 -23.65
C PHE A 170 -1.43 7.66 -23.97
N LEU A 171 -1.03 8.15 -25.14
CA LEU A 171 0.40 8.35 -25.48
C LEU A 171 1.04 9.43 -24.58
N ILE A 172 0.28 10.45 -24.21
CA ILE A 172 0.71 11.52 -23.32
C ILE A 172 0.69 11.04 -21.86
N LYS A 173 -0.41 10.42 -21.42
CA LYS A 173 -0.58 9.92 -20.04
C LYS A 173 0.43 8.84 -19.64
N THR A 174 0.85 7.98 -20.58
CA THR A 174 1.92 7.00 -20.35
C THR A 174 3.32 7.61 -20.42
N GLY A 175 3.42 8.88 -20.87
CA GLY A 175 4.69 9.57 -21.03
C GLY A 175 5.56 9.05 -22.18
N LEU A 176 5.00 8.28 -23.10
CA LEU A 176 5.67 7.87 -24.34
C LEU A 176 5.85 9.05 -25.28
N CYS A 177 4.89 9.95 -25.31
CA CYS A 177 4.92 11.20 -26.03
C CYS A 177 4.66 12.39 -25.11
N PHE A 178 4.96 13.59 -25.60
CA PHE A 178 4.53 14.84 -24.98
C PHE A 178 4.04 15.80 -26.06
N GLU A 179 3.14 16.70 -25.67
CA GLU A 179 2.56 17.71 -26.55
C GLU A 179 3.29 19.03 -26.36
N ARG A 180 3.63 19.70 -27.46
CA ARG A 180 4.16 21.06 -27.46
C ARG A 180 3.01 22.09 -27.47
N GLU A 181 3.31 23.34 -27.14
CA GLU A 181 2.35 24.46 -27.17
C GLU A 181 1.65 24.64 -28.52
N ASN A 182 2.29 24.23 -29.62
CA ASN A 182 1.71 24.27 -30.97
C ASN A 182 0.80 23.06 -31.28
N GLY A 183 0.56 22.18 -30.33
CA GLY A 183 -0.27 20.97 -30.50
C GLY A 183 0.47 19.79 -31.16
N GLU A 184 1.77 19.90 -31.40
CA GLU A 184 2.59 18.85 -32.01
C GLU A 184 2.91 17.73 -30.99
N LEU A 185 2.62 16.47 -31.35
CA LEU A 185 2.94 15.31 -30.53
C LEU A 185 4.36 14.81 -30.83
N ILE A 186 5.23 14.77 -29.82
CA ILE A 186 6.65 14.44 -29.95
C ILE A 186 6.98 13.17 -29.17
N ASP A 187 7.79 12.28 -29.76
CA ASP A 187 8.33 11.08 -29.12
C ASP A 187 9.32 11.45 -28.01
N ARG A 188 9.03 11.04 -26.77
CA ARG A 188 9.90 11.34 -25.60
C ARG A 188 11.27 10.67 -25.70
N PHE A 189 11.32 9.49 -26.30
CA PHE A 189 12.50 8.61 -26.29
C PHE A 189 13.26 8.58 -27.63
N ASN A 190 13.04 9.55 -28.49
CA ASN A 190 13.68 9.58 -29.81
C ASN A 190 15.20 9.41 -29.72
N GLY A 191 15.77 8.56 -30.59
CA GLY A 191 17.20 8.25 -30.69
C GLY A 191 17.80 7.49 -29.49
N ARG A 192 16.96 6.78 -28.70
CA ARG A 192 17.37 6.08 -27.49
C ARG A 192 17.19 4.58 -27.60
N VAL A 193 18.09 3.82 -26.97
CA VAL A 193 17.82 2.42 -26.63
C VAL A 193 16.86 2.35 -25.46
N MET A 194 15.94 1.39 -25.51
CA MET A 194 14.77 1.29 -24.63
C MET A 194 14.90 0.13 -23.67
N PHE A 195 14.55 0.41 -22.41
CA PHE A 195 14.51 -0.53 -21.30
C PHE A 195 13.10 -0.54 -20.71
N PRO A 196 12.24 -1.50 -21.08
CA PRO A 196 10.89 -1.60 -20.52
C PRO A 196 10.93 -1.92 -19.02
N TRP A 197 10.14 -1.20 -18.23
CA TRP A 197 9.87 -1.53 -16.83
C TRP A 197 8.69 -2.49 -16.78
N VAL A 198 8.93 -3.64 -16.16
CA VAL A 198 7.92 -4.69 -16.03
C VAL A 198 7.60 -4.86 -14.56
N SER A 199 6.34 -4.65 -14.20
CA SER A 199 5.84 -4.79 -12.83
C SER A 199 5.99 -6.22 -12.31
N VAL A 200 5.83 -6.42 -11.01
CA VAL A 200 5.82 -7.76 -10.39
C VAL A 200 4.80 -8.69 -11.07
N SER A 201 3.66 -8.16 -11.52
CA SER A 201 2.62 -8.92 -12.23
C SER A 201 2.96 -9.26 -13.69
N GLY A 202 4.00 -8.66 -14.27
CA GLY A 202 4.44 -8.90 -15.64
C GLY A 202 3.90 -7.93 -16.67
N LYS A 203 3.22 -6.85 -16.27
CA LYS A 203 2.75 -5.79 -17.17
C LYS A 203 3.84 -4.75 -17.39
N VAL A 204 3.93 -4.21 -18.60
CA VAL A 204 4.85 -3.10 -18.91
C VAL A 204 4.24 -1.79 -18.36
N THR A 205 4.88 -1.22 -17.35
CA THR A 205 4.40 0.00 -16.66
C THR A 205 5.02 1.29 -17.20
N ALA A 206 6.29 1.23 -17.64
CA ALA A 206 7.06 2.39 -18.03
C ALA A 206 8.24 2.01 -18.91
N PHE A 207 9.04 3.02 -19.30
CA PHE A 207 10.27 2.85 -20.07
C PHE A 207 11.40 3.72 -19.51
N GLY A 208 12.62 3.18 -19.56
CA GLY A 208 13.84 3.94 -19.50
C GLY A 208 14.45 4.05 -20.90
N GLY A 209 15.00 5.20 -21.24
CA GLY A 209 15.67 5.43 -22.52
C GLY A 209 17.06 5.99 -22.35
N ARG A 210 18.09 5.35 -22.93
CA ARG A 210 19.47 5.85 -22.93
C ARG A 210 19.85 6.42 -24.28
N LEU A 211 20.32 7.65 -24.32
CA LEU A 211 20.80 8.33 -25.51
C LEU A 211 22.15 7.79 -25.93
N LEU A 212 22.33 7.52 -27.23
CA LEU A 212 23.54 6.89 -27.80
C LEU A 212 24.48 7.89 -28.50
N ASP A 213 23.99 9.06 -28.84
CA ASP A 213 24.79 10.01 -29.66
C ASP A 213 25.93 10.63 -28.87
N SER A 214 27.18 10.41 -29.33
CA SER A 214 28.38 11.02 -28.77
C SER A 214 28.50 12.52 -29.09
N ARG A 215 27.68 13.06 -30.01
CA ARG A 215 27.62 14.49 -30.38
C ARG A 215 26.81 15.33 -29.43
N THR A 216 26.25 14.75 -28.36
CA THR A 216 25.50 15.45 -27.33
C THR A 216 26.36 16.18 -26.30
N LYS A 217 27.43 16.84 -26.71
CA LYS A 217 28.09 17.88 -25.89
C LYS A 217 27.06 19.00 -25.63
N GLY A 218 26.38 18.93 -24.47
CA GLY A 218 25.35 19.89 -24.06
C GLY A 218 23.94 19.32 -23.78
N VAL A 219 23.65 18.01 -24.03
CA VAL A 219 22.39 17.40 -23.60
C VAL A 219 22.53 16.91 -22.17
N SER A 220 21.78 17.50 -21.25
CA SER A 220 21.88 17.29 -19.80
C SER A 220 21.40 15.93 -19.31
N GLN A 221 20.73 15.11 -20.15
CA GLN A 221 20.11 13.85 -19.73
C GLN A 221 20.49 12.67 -20.61
N LYS A 222 21.54 11.94 -20.17
CA LYS A 222 21.95 10.67 -20.78
C LYS A 222 20.84 9.61 -20.68
N TYR A 223 20.16 9.54 -19.54
CA TYR A 223 19.03 8.66 -19.28
C TYR A 223 17.76 9.48 -19.05
N VAL A 224 16.65 9.01 -19.61
CA VAL A 224 15.30 9.55 -19.41
C VAL A 224 14.38 8.40 -19.05
N ASN A 225 13.54 8.59 -18.03
CA ASN A 225 12.50 7.65 -17.65
C ASN A 225 11.11 8.20 -17.99
N SER A 226 10.12 7.32 -18.08
CA SER A 226 8.71 7.74 -18.09
C SER A 226 8.42 8.58 -16.85
N PRO A 227 7.57 9.61 -16.96
CA PRO A 227 7.03 10.31 -15.79
C PRO A 227 6.13 9.41 -14.98
N ASP A 228 5.84 9.78 -13.75
CA ASP A 228 4.83 9.12 -12.93
C ASP A 228 3.46 9.21 -13.60
N SER A 229 2.68 8.15 -13.45
CA SER A 229 1.35 8.01 -14.05
C SER A 229 0.47 7.10 -13.19
N VAL A 230 -0.80 6.93 -13.57
CA VAL A 230 -1.75 6.02 -12.88
C VAL A 230 -1.24 4.57 -12.83
N ILE A 231 -0.39 4.16 -13.79
CA ILE A 231 0.16 2.79 -13.87
C ILE A 231 1.65 2.68 -13.49
N TYR A 232 2.32 3.78 -13.21
CA TYR A 232 3.75 3.82 -12.90
C TYR A 232 4.08 4.88 -11.85
N HIS A 233 4.71 4.46 -10.76
CA HIS A 233 5.29 5.34 -9.76
C HIS A 233 6.73 4.91 -9.52
N LYS A 234 7.68 5.74 -9.93
CA LYS A 234 9.11 5.43 -9.91
C LYS A 234 9.62 5.02 -8.52
N GLU A 235 9.10 5.62 -7.46
CA GLU A 235 9.45 5.30 -6.08
C GLU A 235 8.90 3.94 -5.57
N ARG A 236 8.00 3.29 -6.34
CA ARG A 236 7.37 2.03 -5.97
C ARG A 236 7.84 0.85 -6.80
N GLU A 237 8.53 1.11 -7.89
CA GLU A 237 8.93 0.12 -8.89
C GLU A 237 10.45 -0.11 -8.83
N LEU A 238 10.87 -1.31 -9.22
CA LEU A 238 12.27 -1.70 -9.36
C LEU A 238 12.48 -2.32 -10.72
N TYR A 239 13.50 -1.83 -11.44
CA TYR A 239 13.85 -2.41 -12.73
C TYR A 239 14.38 -3.84 -12.57
N GLY A 240 13.89 -4.76 -13.39
CA GLY A 240 14.29 -6.16 -13.36
C GLY A 240 13.53 -7.04 -12.35
N ILE A 241 12.63 -6.48 -11.53
CA ILE A 241 11.93 -7.23 -10.47
C ILE A 241 11.12 -8.42 -11.01
N PHE A 242 10.48 -8.28 -12.17
CA PHE A 242 9.71 -9.37 -12.79
C PHE A 242 10.60 -10.56 -13.12
N GLN A 243 11.75 -10.29 -13.75
CA GLN A 243 12.72 -11.32 -14.13
C GLN A 243 13.39 -11.94 -12.90
N ALA A 244 13.61 -11.14 -11.84
CA ALA A 244 14.37 -11.50 -10.66
C ALA A 244 13.57 -12.21 -9.56
N LYS A 245 12.27 -11.94 -9.41
CA LYS A 245 11.45 -12.35 -8.25
C LYS A 245 11.55 -13.83 -7.88
N LYS A 246 11.56 -14.73 -8.87
CA LYS A 246 11.68 -16.18 -8.63
C LYS A 246 13.07 -16.57 -8.12
N ALA A 247 14.11 -15.93 -8.67
CA ALA A 247 15.49 -16.17 -8.27
C ALA A 247 15.77 -15.57 -6.88
N ILE A 248 15.19 -14.40 -6.57
CA ILE A 248 15.27 -13.77 -5.23
C ILE A 248 14.68 -14.71 -4.18
N ALA A 249 13.44 -15.15 -4.36
CA ALA A 249 12.77 -16.05 -3.43
C ALA A 249 13.51 -17.40 -3.27
N LYS A 250 14.02 -17.97 -4.38
CA LYS A 250 14.74 -19.25 -4.35
C LYS A 250 16.09 -19.18 -3.63
N ARG A 251 16.80 -18.05 -3.81
CA ARG A 251 18.15 -17.85 -3.21
C ARG A 251 18.10 -17.18 -1.85
N ASP A 252 16.91 -16.71 -1.45
CA ASP A 252 16.69 -15.89 -0.25
C ASP A 252 17.68 -14.70 -0.18
N LEU A 253 17.92 -14.05 -1.32
CA LEU A 253 18.90 -12.98 -1.48
C LEU A 253 18.56 -12.11 -2.69
N VAL A 254 18.67 -10.77 -2.55
CA VAL A 254 18.60 -9.85 -3.67
C VAL A 254 19.87 -9.01 -3.78
N TYR A 255 20.33 -8.81 -5.01
CA TYR A 255 21.37 -7.84 -5.35
C TYR A 255 20.71 -6.55 -5.83
N MET A 256 21.17 -5.41 -5.32
CA MET A 256 20.73 -4.08 -5.73
C MET A 256 21.88 -3.37 -6.44
N VAL A 257 21.61 -2.91 -7.65
CA VAL A 257 22.56 -2.13 -8.48
C VAL A 257 21.95 -0.80 -8.88
N GLU A 258 22.71 0.08 -9.54
CA GLU A 258 22.26 1.43 -9.88
C GLU A 258 21.54 1.49 -11.22
N GLY A 259 21.99 0.75 -12.24
CA GLY A 259 21.59 0.95 -13.63
C GLY A 259 20.92 -0.24 -14.31
N TYR A 260 20.31 0.06 -15.45
CA TYR A 260 19.66 -0.95 -16.31
C TYR A 260 20.66 -1.96 -16.85
N THR A 261 21.81 -1.47 -17.33
CA THR A 261 22.85 -2.30 -17.93
C THR A 261 23.45 -3.27 -16.93
N ASP A 262 23.57 -2.86 -15.66
CA ASP A 262 24.10 -3.69 -14.59
C ASP A 262 23.19 -4.89 -14.34
N VAL A 263 21.86 -4.65 -14.27
CA VAL A 263 20.87 -5.73 -14.14
C VAL A 263 20.98 -6.71 -15.30
N VAL A 264 21.03 -6.21 -16.53
CA VAL A 264 21.08 -7.05 -17.74
C VAL A 264 22.37 -7.86 -17.78
N SER A 265 23.53 -7.25 -17.48
CA SER A 265 24.84 -7.91 -17.46
C SER A 265 24.93 -8.99 -16.37
N MET A 266 24.48 -8.69 -15.16
CA MET A 266 24.44 -9.67 -14.06
C MET A 266 23.53 -10.85 -14.39
N HIS A 267 22.36 -10.59 -14.96
CA HIS A 267 21.47 -11.65 -15.43
C HIS A 267 22.13 -12.56 -16.47
N GLN A 268 22.88 -11.97 -17.39
CA GLN A 268 23.64 -12.72 -18.41
C GLN A 268 24.71 -13.62 -17.78
N CYS A 269 25.32 -13.18 -16.67
CA CYS A 269 26.28 -13.97 -15.91
C CYS A 269 25.62 -15.02 -14.98
N GLY A 270 24.28 -15.18 -15.03
CA GLY A 270 23.52 -16.14 -14.22
C GLY A 270 23.22 -15.66 -12.80
N ILE A 271 23.45 -14.38 -12.50
CA ILE A 271 23.04 -13.73 -11.25
C ILE A 271 21.66 -13.10 -11.50
N GLU A 272 20.63 -13.96 -11.48
CA GLU A 272 19.27 -13.54 -11.87
C GLU A 272 18.48 -12.82 -10.77
N ASN A 273 18.93 -12.87 -9.51
CA ASN A 273 18.33 -12.22 -8.36
C ASN A 273 18.82 -10.77 -8.18
N VAL A 274 18.80 -9.99 -9.24
CA VAL A 274 19.31 -8.61 -9.29
C VAL A 274 18.24 -7.64 -9.77
N VAL A 275 18.19 -6.45 -9.13
CA VAL A 275 17.28 -5.36 -9.45
C VAL A 275 18.00 -4.01 -9.37
N ALA A 276 17.41 -2.97 -9.98
CA ALA A 276 17.94 -1.60 -9.89
C ALA A 276 16.85 -0.59 -9.54
N ASN A 277 17.24 0.47 -8.82
CA ASN A 277 16.41 1.65 -8.58
C ASN A 277 16.48 2.68 -9.73
N SER A 278 17.45 2.53 -10.63
CA SER A 278 17.63 3.26 -11.91
C SER A 278 17.51 4.79 -11.82
N GLY A 279 18.40 5.39 -11.04
CA GLY A 279 18.59 6.85 -10.98
C GLY A 279 17.68 7.58 -10.00
N THR A 280 17.23 6.90 -8.94
CA THR A 280 16.60 7.50 -7.76
C THR A 280 17.28 7.01 -6.49
N ALA A 281 17.14 7.76 -5.39
CA ALA A 281 17.43 7.19 -4.07
C ALA A 281 16.46 6.04 -3.78
N LEU A 282 16.93 5.03 -3.05
CA LEU A 282 16.09 3.91 -2.63
C LEU A 282 14.96 4.41 -1.72
N SER A 283 13.72 4.01 -2.01
CA SER A 283 12.54 4.40 -1.25
C SER A 283 12.09 3.30 -0.27
N VAL A 284 11.32 3.70 0.73
CA VAL A 284 10.69 2.75 1.67
C VAL A 284 9.76 1.77 0.94
N HIS A 285 9.05 2.22 -0.11
CA HIS A 285 8.17 1.36 -0.90
C HIS A 285 8.95 0.27 -1.66
N GLN A 286 10.09 0.64 -2.26
CA GLN A 286 10.97 -0.31 -2.94
C GLN A 286 11.58 -1.32 -1.95
N ILE A 287 11.98 -0.87 -0.76
CA ILE A 287 12.48 -1.75 0.30
C ILE A 287 11.41 -2.75 0.72
N ARG A 288 10.19 -2.29 0.98
CA ARG A 288 9.05 -3.15 1.35
C ARG A 288 8.67 -4.11 0.23
N LEU A 289 8.80 -3.70 -1.03
CA LEU A 289 8.61 -4.58 -2.18
C LEU A 289 9.60 -5.74 -2.15
N LEU A 290 10.89 -5.48 -1.90
CA LEU A 290 11.92 -6.52 -1.81
C LEU A 290 11.74 -7.41 -0.58
N HIS A 291 11.39 -6.82 0.55
CA HIS A 291 11.19 -7.53 1.82
C HIS A 291 10.08 -8.61 1.75
N ARG A 292 9.16 -8.51 0.77
CA ARG A 292 8.16 -9.56 0.49
C ARG A 292 8.80 -10.85 -0.02
N PHE A 293 9.95 -10.77 -0.68
CA PHE A 293 10.63 -11.91 -1.29
C PHE A 293 11.78 -12.41 -0.45
N THR A 294 12.53 -11.51 0.19
CA THR A 294 13.67 -11.83 1.05
C THR A 294 14.00 -10.68 2.01
N PRO A 295 14.43 -10.97 3.24
CA PRO A 295 15.01 -9.96 4.12
C PRO A 295 16.49 -9.66 3.79
N ASN A 296 17.15 -10.41 2.89
CA ASN A 296 18.58 -10.33 2.66
C ASN A 296 18.90 -9.54 1.39
N ILE A 297 19.67 -8.46 1.51
CA ILE A 297 20.08 -7.61 0.41
C ILE A 297 21.59 -7.39 0.36
N VAL A 298 22.16 -7.43 -0.83
CA VAL A 298 23.53 -7.01 -1.10
C VAL A 298 23.50 -5.79 -2.02
N LEU A 299 24.06 -4.69 -1.55
CA LEU A 299 24.22 -3.46 -2.32
C LEU A 299 25.54 -3.52 -3.09
N LEU A 300 25.45 -3.47 -4.41
CA LEU A 300 26.62 -3.40 -5.29
C LEU A 300 26.80 -1.96 -5.75
N TYR A 301 27.95 -1.40 -5.40
CA TYR A 301 28.33 -0.05 -5.78
C TYR A 301 29.68 -0.04 -6.51
N ASP A 302 29.90 1.04 -7.27
CA ASP A 302 31.19 1.30 -7.88
C ASP A 302 32.27 1.43 -6.81
N GLY A 303 33.47 0.95 -7.08
CA GLY A 303 34.56 0.93 -6.11
C GLY A 303 35.20 2.29 -5.83
N ASP A 304 34.66 3.39 -6.37
CA ASP A 304 35.13 4.74 -6.19
C ASP A 304 34.61 5.40 -4.88
N GLU A 305 35.08 6.61 -4.60
CA GLU A 305 34.68 7.37 -3.41
C GLU A 305 33.19 7.75 -3.46
N ALA A 306 32.64 8.02 -4.64
CA ALA A 306 31.23 8.35 -4.83
C ALA A 306 30.33 7.15 -4.52
N GLY A 307 30.70 5.95 -4.98
CA GLY A 307 30.01 4.70 -4.67
C GLY A 307 30.08 4.34 -3.18
N GLN A 308 31.22 4.57 -2.51
CA GLN A 308 31.32 4.41 -1.05
C GLN A 308 30.38 5.35 -0.30
N HIS A 309 30.28 6.61 -0.69
CA HIS A 309 29.34 7.57 -0.12
C HIS A 309 27.88 7.22 -0.46
N ALA A 310 27.62 6.68 -1.64
CA ALA A 310 26.30 6.19 -2.01
C ALA A 310 25.88 5.00 -1.15
N ALA A 311 26.80 4.06 -0.89
CA ALA A 311 26.58 2.92 0.00
C ALA A 311 26.24 3.34 1.44
N LEU A 312 26.80 4.45 1.92
CA LEU A 312 26.50 4.95 3.27
C LEU A 312 25.15 5.68 3.36
N ARG A 313 24.62 6.16 2.23
CA ARG A 313 23.33 6.87 2.17
C ARG A 313 22.16 5.87 2.01
N GLY A 314 21.09 6.09 2.71
CA GLY A 314 19.86 5.29 2.55
C GLY A 314 19.91 3.88 3.19
N THR A 315 21.09 3.40 3.64
CA THR A 315 21.20 2.05 4.22
C THR A 315 20.56 1.96 5.59
N ASP A 316 20.54 3.06 6.36
CA ASP A 316 19.83 3.11 7.63
C ASP A 316 18.34 2.84 7.46
N MET A 317 17.77 3.19 6.30
CA MET A 317 16.37 2.90 5.94
C MET A 317 16.14 1.41 5.70
N LEU A 318 17.09 0.71 5.06
CA LEU A 318 17.04 -0.76 4.92
C LEU A 318 17.10 -1.45 6.27
N LEU A 319 18.01 -1.04 7.15
CA LEU A 319 18.13 -1.57 8.51
C LEU A 319 16.87 -1.29 9.33
N ALA A 320 16.29 -0.09 9.20
CA ALA A 320 15.05 0.29 9.87
C ALA A 320 13.84 -0.51 9.38
N GLU A 321 13.79 -0.90 8.11
CA GLU A 321 12.75 -1.79 7.57
C GLU A 321 13.04 -3.29 7.84
N GLY A 322 14.12 -3.61 8.57
CA GLY A 322 14.43 -4.98 9.03
C GLY A 322 15.17 -5.84 8.01
N MET A 323 15.82 -5.21 7.02
CA MET A 323 16.65 -5.93 6.05
C MET A 323 18.03 -6.27 6.63
N ASN A 324 18.55 -7.42 6.26
CA ASN A 324 19.95 -7.82 6.50
C ASN A 324 20.81 -7.29 5.35
N VAL A 325 21.63 -6.29 5.62
CA VAL A 325 22.33 -5.54 4.57
C VAL A 325 23.79 -5.91 4.50
N LYS A 326 24.23 -6.33 3.32
CA LYS A 326 25.65 -6.44 2.97
C LYS A 326 25.98 -5.46 1.86
N VAL A 327 27.25 -5.10 1.77
CA VAL A 327 27.81 -4.23 0.73
C VAL A 327 28.91 -4.96 0.00
N LEU A 328 28.96 -4.77 -1.28
CA LEU A 328 30.05 -5.19 -2.14
C LEU A 328 30.54 -3.97 -2.95
N LEU A 329 31.83 -3.67 -2.84
CA LEU A 329 32.49 -2.73 -3.72
C LEU A 329 33.23 -3.50 -4.81
N LEU A 330 33.05 -3.10 -6.05
CA LEU A 330 33.79 -3.67 -7.16
C LEU A 330 35.21 -3.05 -7.22
N PRO A 331 36.21 -3.82 -7.65
CA PRO A 331 37.57 -3.33 -7.71
C PRO A 331 37.75 -2.33 -8.87
N ASP A 332 38.79 -1.50 -8.77
CA ASP A 332 39.25 -0.58 -9.81
C ASP A 332 38.22 0.46 -10.26
N GLY A 333 37.21 0.77 -9.43
CA GLY A 333 36.14 1.72 -9.75
C GLY A 333 35.24 1.29 -10.90
N LYS A 334 35.18 -0.01 -11.20
CA LYS A 334 34.32 -0.57 -12.24
C LYS A 334 32.88 -0.64 -11.76
N ASP A 335 31.94 -0.40 -12.69
CA ASP A 335 30.55 -0.72 -12.49
C ASP A 335 30.27 -2.23 -12.73
N PRO A 336 29.11 -2.79 -12.30
CA PRO A 336 28.78 -4.20 -12.50
C PRO A 336 28.80 -4.65 -13.97
N ASP A 337 28.41 -3.79 -14.92
CA ASP A 337 28.45 -4.07 -16.36
C ASP A 337 29.90 -4.16 -16.88
N GLU A 338 30.77 -3.24 -16.47
CA GLU A 338 32.20 -3.27 -16.84
C GLU A 338 32.91 -4.46 -16.24
N PHE A 339 32.58 -4.81 -14.99
CA PHE A 339 33.15 -5.97 -14.33
C PHE A 339 32.70 -7.28 -15.01
N ALA A 340 31.40 -7.41 -15.32
CA ALA A 340 30.86 -8.56 -16.04
C ALA A 340 31.49 -8.77 -17.42
N ARG A 341 31.92 -7.69 -18.09
CA ARG A 341 32.61 -7.78 -19.38
C ARG A 341 34.10 -8.12 -19.27
N SER A 342 34.70 -7.85 -18.13
CA SER A 342 36.14 -8.06 -17.88
C SER A 342 36.47 -9.46 -17.36
N TYR A 343 35.51 -10.16 -16.79
CA TYR A 343 35.68 -11.45 -16.13
C TYR A 343 34.76 -12.52 -16.72
N SER A 344 35.06 -13.81 -16.48
CA SER A 344 34.13 -14.87 -16.79
C SER A 344 32.92 -14.83 -15.85
N ALA A 345 31.79 -15.38 -16.29
CA ALA A 345 30.59 -15.47 -15.45
C ALA A 345 30.83 -16.24 -14.15
N GLU A 346 31.75 -17.21 -14.16
CA GLU A 346 32.13 -17.99 -12.97
C GLU A 346 32.95 -17.18 -12.00
N ASP A 347 33.99 -16.47 -12.51
CA ASP A 347 34.85 -15.61 -11.69
C ASP A 347 34.04 -14.45 -11.09
N PHE A 348 33.11 -13.89 -11.86
CA PHE A 348 32.23 -12.83 -11.35
C PHE A 348 31.34 -13.32 -10.20
N ARG A 349 30.68 -14.47 -10.34
CA ARG A 349 29.88 -15.05 -9.26
C ARG A 349 30.71 -15.34 -8.01
N LYS A 350 31.88 -15.95 -8.20
CA LYS A 350 32.80 -16.25 -7.11
C LYS A 350 33.25 -14.97 -6.40
N TYR A 351 33.62 -13.95 -7.17
CA TYR A 351 34.02 -12.65 -6.59
C TYR A 351 32.90 -12.05 -5.73
N ILE A 352 31.65 -12.06 -6.24
CA ILE A 352 30.51 -11.54 -5.47
C ILE A 352 30.28 -12.32 -4.18
N GLU A 353 30.40 -13.65 -4.22
CA GLU A 353 30.20 -14.50 -3.03
C GLU A 353 31.30 -14.27 -1.98
N ASP A 354 32.55 -14.15 -2.40
CA ASP A 354 33.70 -14.09 -1.51
C ASP A 354 33.94 -12.70 -0.89
N ASN A 355 33.46 -11.62 -1.52
CA ASN A 355 33.81 -10.24 -1.13
C ASN A 355 32.67 -9.42 -0.52
N GLN A 356 31.55 -10.07 -0.16
CA GLN A 356 30.46 -9.40 0.54
C GLN A 356 30.87 -9.06 1.97
N THR A 357 30.65 -7.83 2.36
CA THR A 357 30.94 -7.34 3.72
C THR A 357 29.63 -6.90 4.38
N ASP A 358 29.44 -7.28 5.64
CA ASP A 358 28.35 -6.74 6.45
C ASP A 358 28.40 -5.21 6.47
N PHE A 359 27.22 -4.56 6.41
CA PHE A 359 27.16 -3.10 6.28
C PHE A 359 27.78 -2.36 7.47
N ILE A 360 27.55 -2.82 8.70
CA ILE A 360 28.12 -2.17 9.89
C ILE A 360 29.65 -2.29 9.87
N VAL A 361 30.16 -3.47 9.52
CA VAL A 361 31.60 -3.70 9.37
C VAL A 361 32.18 -2.85 8.25
N PHE A 362 31.49 -2.76 7.12
CA PHE A 362 31.85 -1.89 6.01
C PHE A 362 31.90 -0.42 6.46
N LYS A 363 30.88 0.08 7.14
CA LYS A 363 30.79 1.46 7.64
C LYS A 363 31.93 1.77 8.61
N ILE A 364 32.27 0.85 9.51
CA ILE A 364 33.41 0.96 10.42
C ILE A 364 34.71 1.12 9.62
N ASN A 365 34.94 0.23 8.64
CA ASN A 365 36.16 0.25 7.84
C ASN A 365 36.33 1.54 7.03
N VAL A 366 35.24 2.05 6.43
CA VAL A 366 35.27 3.26 5.61
C VAL A 366 35.46 4.51 6.47
N LEU A 367 34.68 4.66 7.55
CA LEU A 367 34.69 5.90 8.35
C LEU A 367 35.91 6.03 9.26
N LEU A 368 36.54 4.92 9.66
CA LEU A 368 37.70 4.95 10.56
C LEU A 368 39.03 4.78 9.85
N LYS A 369 39.06 4.51 8.54
CA LYS A 369 40.28 4.33 7.77
C LYS A 369 41.13 5.61 7.78
N GLY A 370 42.32 5.55 8.43
CA GLY A 370 43.26 6.66 8.48
C GLY A 370 42.82 7.85 9.37
N VAL A 371 41.76 7.74 10.11
CA VAL A 371 41.26 8.80 11.00
C VAL A 371 42.00 8.76 12.33
N THR A 372 42.92 9.71 12.51
CA THR A 372 43.72 9.88 13.75
C THR A 372 43.19 10.99 14.67
N ASP A 373 42.42 11.94 14.10
CA ASP A 373 41.82 13.06 14.85
C ASP A 373 40.71 12.51 15.81
N PRO A 374 40.83 12.79 17.12
CA PRO A 374 39.85 12.31 18.11
C PRO A 374 38.41 12.81 17.86
N ILE A 375 38.23 14.03 17.35
CA ILE A 375 36.90 14.60 17.10
C ILE A 375 36.26 13.88 15.92
N LYS A 376 36.94 13.79 14.79
CA LYS A 376 36.47 13.05 13.60
C LYS A 376 36.21 11.57 13.91
N ARG A 377 37.03 10.97 14.76
CA ARG A 377 36.86 9.59 15.22
C ARG A 377 35.57 9.44 16.06
N SER A 378 35.29 10.38 16.95
CA SER A 378 34.06 10.40 17.74
C SER A 378 32.82 10.56 16.86
N GLU A 379 32.85 11.44 15.86
CA GLU A 379 31.78 11.63 14.89
C GLU A 379 31.53 10.36 14.07
N ALA A 380 32.58 9.71 13.59
CA ALA A 380 32.51 8.46 12.85
C ALA A 380 31.86 7.36 13.69
N VAL A 381 32.31 7.17 14.94
CA VAL A 381 31.72 6.19 15.88
C VAL A 381 30.25 6.54 16.18
N GLY A 382 29.94 7.82 16.37
CA GLY A 382 28.56 8.29 16.57
C GLY A 382 27.65 7.92 15.39
N SER A 383 28.13 8.10 14.14
CA SER A 383 27.41 7.71 12.92
C SER A 383 27.21 6.19 12.82
N ILE A 384 28.18 5.38 13.24
CA ILE A 384 28.04 3.91 13.25
C ILE A 384 26.98 3.49 14.27
N VAL A 385 27.04 4.04 15.50
CA VAL A 385 26.06 3.75 16.56
C VAL A 385 24.65 4.21 16.15
N GLN A 386 24.53 5.31 15.39
CA GLN A 386 23.27 5.75 14.82
C GLN A 386 22.67 4.66 13.90
N SER A 387 23.45 4.09 12.99
CA SER A 387 22.97 2.99 12.12
C SER A 387 22.61 1.74 12.92
N ILE A 388 23.34 1.43 13.98
CA ILE A 388 22.99 0.29 14.85
C ILE A 388 21.67 0.56 15.59
N SER A 389 21.41 1.81 15.99
CA SER A 389 20.23 2.17 16.77
C SER A 389 18.91 2.00 16.01
N VAL A 390 18.91 2.02 14.66
CA VAL A 390 17.70 1.83 13.85
C VAL A 390 17.36 0.36 13.62
N ILE A 391 18.27 -0.57 13.91
CA ILE A 391 18.03 -2.02 13.81
C ILE A 391 16.95 -2.41 14.82
N LYS A 392 15.95 -3.18 14.37
CA LYS A 392 14.81 -3.56 15.21
C LYS A 392 15.11 -4.69 16.20
N ASP A 393 15.91 -5.67 15.77
CA ASP A 393 16.27 -6.82 16.59
C ASP A 393 17.26 -6.42 17.70
N PRO A 394 16.90 -6.57 18.99
CA PRO A 394 17.76 -6.20 20.11
C PRO A 394 19.02 -7.09 20.21
N ILE A 395 18.92 -8.37 19.84
CA ILE A 395 20.07 -9.30 19.91
C ILE A 395 21.10 -8.92 18.84
N LEU A 396 20.62 -8.57 17.64
CA LEU A 396 21.47 -8.13 16.54
C LEU A 396 22.14 -6.80 16.88
N ARG A 397 21.42 -5.85 17.50
CA ARG A 397 22.01 -4.59 18.00
C ARG A 397 23.15 -4.83 18.98
N ASP A 398 22.94 -5.69 19.98
CA ASP A 398 23.97 -6.02 20.98
C ASP A 398 25.20 -6.65 20.32
N THR A 399 24.99 -7.52 19.34
CA THR A 399 26.08 -8.15 18.58
C THR A 399 26.90 -7.11 17.84
N TYR A 400 26.24 -6.14 17.15
CA TYR A 400 26.94 -5.06 16.45
C TYR A 400 27.62 -4.08 17.40
N ILE A 401 27.06 -3.80 18.57
CA ILE A 401 27.71 -2.96 19.58
C ILE A 401 29.03 -3.60 20.05
N ARG A 402 29.04 -4.91 20.30
CA ARG A 402 30.28 -5.62 20.67
C ARG A 402 31.33 -5.58 19.55
N GLU A 403 30.88 -5.82 18.31
CA GLU A 403 31.77 -5.75 17.15
C GLU A 403 32.32 -4.32 16.97
N CYS A 404 31.48 -3.30 17.13
CA CYS A 404 31.91 -1.90 17.12
C CYS A 404 32.91 -1.59 18.24
N ALA A 405 32.68 -2.06 19.49
CA ALA A 405 33.58 -1.90 20.60
C ALA A 405 34.96 -2.51 20.32
N ASN A 406 34.98 -3.75 19.82
CA ASN A 406 36.21 -4.47 19.49
C ASN A 406 37.06 -3.75 18.42
N ARG A 407 36.39 -3.19 17.37
CA ARG A 407 37.08 -2.53 16.26
C ARG A 407 37.48 -1.09 16.57
N THR A 408 36.71 -0.41 17.41
CA THR A 408 36.95 1.01 17.70
C THR A 408 37.76 1.24 18.96
N GLY A 409 37.84 0.26 19.88
CA GLY A 409 38.44 0.41 21.20
C GLY A 409 37.60 1.25 22.18
N VAL A 410 36.37 1.59 21.83
CA VAL A 410 35.42 2.29 22.73
C VAL A 410 34.67 1.27 23.57
N SER A 411 34.47 1.56 24.87
CA SER A 411 33.78 0.61 25.77
C SER A 411 32.34 0.33 25.31
N GLU A 412 31.88 -0.93 25.39
CA GLU A 412 30.50 -1.33 25.08
C GLU A 412 29.49 -0.47 25.83
N ARG A 413 29.75 -0.14 27.11
CA ARG A 413 28.89 0.68 27.94
C ARG A 413 28.65 2.05 27.32
N THR A 414 29.70 2.72 26.88
CA THR A 414 29.60 4.04 26.24
C THR A 414 28.80 3.97 24.94
N LEU A 415 29.02 2.93 24.12
CA LEU A 415 28.29 2.73 22.88
C LEU A 415 26.81 2.41 23.13
N MET A 416 26.48 1.59 24.15
CA MET A 416 25.11 1.29 24.56
C MET A 416 24.38 2.55 25.07
N GLU A 417 25.03 3.38 25.88
CA GLU A 417 24.45 4.63 26.36
C GLU A 417 24.15 5.58 25.20
N GLN A 418 25.04 5.67 24.21
CA GLN A 418 24.81 6.47 23.01
C GLN A 418 23.68 5.88 22.14
N MET A 419 23.68 4.57 21.93
CA MET A 419 22.63 3.87 21.18
C MET A 419 21.25 4.10 21.81
N ASN A 420 21.14 3.98 23.13
CA ASN A 420 19.88 4.21 23.83
C ASN A 420 19.42 5.67 23.67
N ARG A 421 20.31 6.66 23.77
CA ARG A 421 19.99 8.06 23.49
C ARG A 421 19.43 8.24 22.08
N ASN A 422 20.06 7.63 21.08
CA ASN A 422 19.60 7.69 19.68
C ASN A 422 18.21 7.06 19.53
N ILE A 423 17.96 5.90 20.16
CA ILE A 423 16.65 5.22 20.15
C ILE A 423 15.56 6.12 20.75
N TYR A 424 15.82 6.76 21.88
CA TYR A 424 14.88 7.67 22.53
C TYR A 424 14.60 8.90 21.66
N SER A 425 15.66 9.54 21.12
CA SER A 425 15.54 10.70 20.23
C SER A 425 14.73 10.37 18.97
N ASN A 426 15.02 9.23 18.33
CA ASN A 426 14.30 8.78 17.15
C ASN A 426 12.80 8.51 17.45
N ARG A 427 12.49 7.93 18.63
CA ARG A 427 11.10 7.74 19.07
C ARG A 427 10.37 9.06 19.29
N GLU A 428 11.02 10.01 19.96
CA GLU A 428 10.45 11.34 20.16
C GLU A 428 10.20 12.06 18.83
N GLN A 429 11.17 11.98 17.92
CA GLN A 429 11.04 12.58 16.59
C GLN A 429 9.90 11.93 15.79
N GLN A 430 9.80 10.61 15.75
CA GLN A 430 8.70 9.91 15.12
C GLN A 430 7.34 10.26 15.74
N THR A 431 7.30 10.40 17.06
CA THR A 431 6.06 10.81 17.75
C THR A 431 5.68 12.25 17.39
N ARG A 432 6.65 13.16 17.31
CA ARG A 432 6.43 14.56 16.88
C ARG A 432 6.01 14.64 15.40
N GLU A 433 6.66 13.91 14.51
CA GLU A 433 6.30 13.82 13.08
C GLU A 433 4.90 13.24 12.90
N GLN A 434 4.55 12.18 13.65
CA GLN A 434 3.19 11.62 13.64
C GLN A 434 2.16 12.62 14.21
N GLN A 435 2.51 13.37 15.23
CA GLN A 435 1.64 14.43 15.78
C GLN A 435 1.51 15.60 14.79
N GLN A 436 2.61 16.02 14.14
CA GLN A 436 2.59 17.06 13.11
C GLN A 436 1.84 16.59 11.87
N HIS A 437 2.04 15.35 11.43
CA HIS A 437 1.28 14.79 10.32
C HIS A 437 -0.22 14.66 10.68
N ARG A 438 -0.55 14.24 11.92
CA ARG A 438 -1.93 14.27 12.42
C ARG A 438 -2.47 15.70 12.50
N ALA A 439 -1.67 16.66 12.95
CA ALA A 439 -2.05 18.07 12.99
C ALA A 439 -2.23 18.65 11.57
N ALA A 440 -1.30 18.35 10.64
CA ALA A 440 -1.40 18.77 9.24
C ALA A 440 -2.59 18.12 8.53
N VAL A 441 -2.82 16.82 8.72
CA VAL A 441 -4.02 16.12 8.22
C VAL A 441 -5.29 16.64 8.88
N MET A 442 -5.24 17.01 10.16
CA MET A 442 -6.37 17.70 10.83
C MET A 442 -6.54 19.15 10.36
N GLU A 443 -5.47 19.82 9.93
CA GLU A 443 -5.52 21.19 9.40
C GLU A 443 -5.95 21.18 7.92
N GLU A 444 -5.47 20.24 7.11
CA GLU A 444 -5.94 19.95 5.76
C GLU A 444 -7.41 19.46 5.79
N GLN A 445 -7.78 18.61 6.76
CA GLN A 445 -9.17 18.24 7.03
C GLN A 445 -9.99 19.41 7.61
N ARG A 446 -9.38 20.42 8.24
CA ARG A 446 -10.04 21.66 8.64
C ARG A 446 -10.21 22.63 7.47
N GLU A 447 -9.23 22.73 6.58
CA GLU A 447 -9.34 23.50 5.33
C GLU A 447 -10.29 22.82 4.36
N ASP A 448 -10.22 21.49 4.20
CA ASP A 448 -11.21 20.69 3.47
C ASP A 448 -12.58 20.69 4.19
N ALA A 449 -12.64 20.71 5.52
CA ALA A 449 -13.89 20.82 6.28
C ALA A 449 -14.48 22.24 6.22
N MET A 450 -13.68 23.28 6.00
CA MET A 450 -14.18 24.62 5.64
C MET A 450 -14.64 24.68 4.16
N ALA A 451 -14.05 23.87 3.26
CA ALA A 451 -14.48 23.69 1.88
C ALA A 451 -15.59 22.62 1.73
N ILE A 452 -15.67 21.68 2.68
CA ILE A 452 -16.66 20.58 2.77
C ILE A 452 -17.45 20.72 4.07
N ALA A 453 -17.93 21.92 4.40
CA ALA A 453 -18.88 22.14 5.48
C ALA A 453 -20.26 21.49 5.22
N SER A 454 -20.30 20.30 4.59
CA SER A 454 -21.51 19.55 4.30
C SER A 454 -21.37 18.02 4.32
N LYS A 455 -20.34 17.43 5.01
CA LYS A 455 -20.37 15.98 5.27
C LYS A 455 -20.28 15.74 6.78
N PRO A 456 -21.33 15.16 7.39
CA PRO A 456 -21.35 14.87 8.81
C PRO A 456 -20.31 13.81 9.18
N THR A 457 -19.55 14.08 10.24
CA THR A 457 -18.67 13.09 10.87
C THR A 457 -19.52 11.92 11.38
N THR A 458 -19.28 10.73 10.85
CA THR A 458 -20.01 9.51 11.27
C THR A 458 -19.91 9.33 12.77
N SER A 459 -21.05 9.35 13.45
CA SER A 459 -21.17 9.18 14.90
C SER A 459 -20.66 7.80 15.33
N LYS A 460 -20.07 7.73 16.53
CA LYS A 460 -19.67 6.46 17.14
C LYS A 460 -20.88 5.56 17.42
N VAL A 461 -22.03 6.14 17.72
CA VAL A 461 -23.28 5.45 17.95
C VAL A 461 -23.83 4.89 16.63
N GLU A 462 -23.76 5.64 15.53
CA GLU A 462 -24.07 5.12 14.19
C GLU A 462 -23.23 3.90 13.84
N GLN A 463 -21.92 3.93 14.15
CA GLN A 463 -21.05 2.78 13.92
C GLN A 463 -21.46 1.56 14.73
N MET A 464 -21.89 1.74 15.98
CA MET A 464 -22.34 0.64 16.85
C MET A 464 -23.68 0.07 16.40
N LEU A 465 -24.60 0.92 15.90
CA LEU A 465 -25.86 0.47 15.31
C LEU A 465 -25.63 -0.36 14.05
N ILE A 466 -24.81 0.11 13.13
CA ILE A 466 -24.47 -0.64 11.91
C ILE A 466 -23.67 -1.90 12.25
N GLN A 467 -22.85 -1.89 13.28
CA GLN A 467 -22.21 -3.11 13.76
C GLN A 467 -23.23 -4.16 14.22
N ALA A 468 -24.31 -3.76 14.90
CA ALA A 468 -25.38 -4.65 15.28
C ALA A 468 -26.14 -5.19 14.05
N VAL A 469 -26.39 -4.36 13.03
CA VAL A 469 -27.01 -4.80 11.77
C VAL A 469 -26.12 -5.81 11.03
N VAL A 470 -24.83 -5.55 10.91
CA VAL A 470 -23.89 -6.44 10.21
C VAL A 470 -23.69 -7.77 10.93
N LYS A 471 -23.64 -7.79 12.28
CA LYS A 471 -23.38 -9.00 13.06
C LYS A 471 -24.63 -9.84 13.34
N ASP A 472 -25.74 -9.18 13.55
CA ASP A 472 -26.95 -9.79 14.15
C ASP A 472 -28.23 -9.41 13.40
N GLY A 473 -28.15 -8.81 12.20
CA GLY A 473 -29.27 -8.19 11.49
C GLY A 473 -30.46 -9.09 11.23
N GLU A 474 -30.22 -10.40 11.02
CA GLU A 474 -31.24 -11.41 10.77
C GLU A 474 -31.88 -11.99 12.07
N LYS A 475 -31.27 -11.72 13.24
CA LYS A 475 -31.74 -12.30 14.50
C LYS A 475 -33.03 -11.65 14.97
N ILE A 476 -34.02 -12.48 15.31
CA ILE A 476 -35.31 -12.02 15.83
C ILE A 476 -35.10 -11.52 17.27
N ILE A 477 -35.56 -10.30 17.55
CA ILE A 477 -35.50 -9.68 18.88
C ILE A 477 -36.89 -9.36 19.45
N PHE A 478 -37.93 -9.32 18.63
CA PHE A 478 -39.32 -9.23 19.07
C PHE A 478 -40.16 -10.31 18.36
N ARG A 479 -40.95 -11.01 19.14
CA ARG A 479 -41.87 -12.06 18.65
C ARG A 479 -43.32 -11.65 18.89
N ASP A 480 -44.18 -12.08 17.98
CA ASP A 480 -45.64 -11.92 18.10
C ASP A 480 -46.08 -10.46 18.32
N VAL A 481 -45.41 -9.52 17.65
CA VAL A 481 -45.80 -8.11 17.66
C VAL A 481 -47.09 -7.96 16.89
N LYS A 482 -48.14 -7.41 17.52
CA LYS A 482 -49.41 -7.14 16.87
C LYS A 482 -49.39 -5.79 16.16
N ASP A 483 -49.74 -5.80 14.89
CA ASP A 483 -50.01 -4.57 14.15
C ASP A 483 -51.39 -4.02 14.59
N GLU A 484 -51.41 -2.77 15.07
CA GLU A 484 -52.62 -2.10 15.55
C GLU A 484 -53.67 -1.89 14.44
N ASN A 485 -53.24 -1.83 13.16
CA ASN A 485 -54.12 -1.53 12.02
C ASN A 485 -54.63 -2.79 11.33
N SER A 486 -53.79 -3.84 11.16
CA SER A 486 -54.16 -5.08 10.46
C SER A 486 -54.58 -6.21 11.40
N GLY A 487 -54.19 -6.16 12.68
CA GLY A 487 -54.41 -7.21 13.67
C GLY A 487 -53.55 -8.47 13.46
N GLU A 488 -52.64 -8.46 12.45
CA GLU A 488 -51.70 -9.53 12.17
C GLU A 488 -50.53 -9.53 13.17
N THR A 489 -49.97 -10.70 13.44
CA THR A 489 -48.76 -10.82 14.28
C THR A 489 -47.55 -11.11 13.42
N TYR A 490 -46.46 -10.41 13.67
CA TYR A 490 -45.18 -10.58 12.98
C TYR A 490 -43.99 -10.53 13.94
N ASN A 491 -42.86 -11.08 13.49
CA ASN A 491 -41.62 -11.04 14.25
C ASN A 491 -40.74 -9.92 13.65
N LEU A 492 -40.01 -9.23 14.53
CA LEU A 492 -39.03 -8.20 14.08
C LEU A 492 -37.62 -8.69 14.34
N THR A 493 -36.82 -8.62 13.29
CA THR A 493 -35.37 -8.82 13.38
C THR A 493 -34.68 -7.55 13.83
N VAL A 494 -33.36 -7.62 14.16
CA VAL A 494 -32.54 -6.45 14.52
C VAL A 494 -32.61 -5.38 13.44
N ALA A 495 -32.40 -5.75 12.17
CA ALA A 495 -32.42 -4.81 11.05
C ALA A 495 -33.81 -4.15 10.87
N GLN A 496 -34.87 -4.96 10.92
CA GLN A 496 -36.25 -4.45 10.79
C GLN A 496 -36.64 -3.54 11.95
N TYR A 497 -36.25 -3.86 13.17
CA TYR A 497 -36.53 -3.00 14.33
C TYR A 497 -35.83 -1.66 14.23
N ILE A 498 -34.53 -1.64 13.89
CA ILE A 498 -33.76 -0.40 13.72
C ILE A 498 -34.37 0.45 12.61
N ALA A 499 -34.71 -0.14 11.46
CA ALA A 499 -35.33 0.57 10.34
C ALA A 499 -36.71 1.13 10.70
N TYR A 500 -37.53 0.37 11.39
CA TYR A 500 -38.86 0.78 11.86
C TYR A 500 -38.76 1.95 12.85
N ASP A 501 -37.89 1.83 13.86
CA ASP A 501 -37.73 2.83 14.92
C ASP A 501 -37.18 4.15 14.36
N LEU A 502 -36.16 4.12 13.51
CA LEU A 502 -35.60 5.32 12.87
C LEU A 502 -36.59 5.91 11.87
N GLY A 503 -37.30 5.08 11.11
CA GLY A 503 -38.29 5.52 10.12
C GLY A 503 -39.50 6.21 10.77
N SER A 504 -39.91 5.84 11.99
CA SER A 504 -41.06 6.42 12.70
C SER A 504 -40.89 7.92 12.97
N ASP A 505 -39.67 8.40 13.15
CA ASP A 505 -39.31 9.79 13.42
C ASP A 505 -38.59 10.46 12.25
N ASN A 506 -38.56 9.81 11.08
CA ASN A 506 -37.86 10.26 9.89
C ASN A 506 -36.36 10.51 10.12
N LEU A 507 -35.75 9.69 11.01
CA LEU A 507 -34.33 9.70 11.31
C LEU A 507 -33.57 8.79 10.34
N GLY A 508 -32.35 9.19 9.97
CA GLY A 508 -31.47 8.41 9.10
C GLY A 508 -30.02 8.53 9.55
N PHE A 509 -29.18 7.63 9.02
CA PHE A 509 -27.74 7.74 9.25
C PHE A 509 -27.17 8.92 8.45
N SER A 510 -26.18 9.57 9.04
CA SER A 510 -25.40 10.63 8.38
C SER A 510 -24.55 10.08 7.22
N ASN A 511 -24.22 8.79 7.27
CA ASN A 511 -23.43 8.09 6.26
C ASN A 511 -24.34 7.28 5.31
N GLU A 512 -24.36 7.66 4.04
CA GLU A 512 -25.16 7.00 2.99
C GLU A 512 -24.88 5.48 2.89
N LEU A 513 -23.63 5.07 3.13
CA LEU A 513 -23.24 3.66 3.09
C LEU A 513 -23.92 2.86 4.21
N TYR A 514 -24.09 3.47 5.39
CA TYR A 514 -24.81 2.84 6.50
C TYR A 514 -26.29 2.69 6.23
N THR A 515 -26.87 3.68 5.54
CA THR A 515 -28.26 3.60 5.08
C THR A 515 -28.46 2.47 4.09
N LYS A 516 -27.54 2.29 3.12
CA LYS A 516 -27.57 1.14 2.19
C LYS A 516 -27.48 -0.20 2.90
N ILE A 517 -26.53 -0.35 3.83
CA ILE A 517 -26.36 -1.59 4.62
C ILE A 517 -27.65 -1.93 5.39
N LEU A 518 -28.30 -0.94 6.01
CA LEU A 518 -29.56 -1.17 6.72
C LEU A 518 -30.69 -1.57 5.76
N GLN A 519 -30.83 -0.90 4.62
CA GLN A 519 -31.84 -1.20 3.61
C GLN A 519 -31.69 -2.62 3.06
N GLU A 520 -30.49 -3.01 2.64
CA GLU A 520 -30.22 -4.36 2.14
C GLU A 520 -30.42 -5.43 3.22
N ALA A 521 -30.06 -5.14 4.49
CA ALA A 521 -30.33 -6.06 5.58
C ALA A 521 -31.83 -6.30 5.79
N VAL A 522 -32.66 -5.25 5.67
CA VAL A 522 -34.12 -5.37 5.78
C VAL A 522 -34.71 -6.15 4.61
N GLU A 523 -34.23 -5.93 3.39
CA GLU A 523 -34.69 -6.62 2.18
C GLU A 523 -34.43 -8.13 2.26
N HIS A 524 -33.26 -8.54 2.75
CA HIS A 524 -32.83 -9.93 2.76
C HIS A 524 -33.13 -10.70 4.06
N CYS A 525 -33.45 -10.02 5.16
CA CYS A 525 -33.68 -10.69 6.47
C CYS A 525 -34.86 -11.68 6.49
N GLY A 526 -35.74 -11.68 5.49
CA GLY A 526 -36.82 -12.64 5.31
C GLY A 526 -36.45 -13.91 4.51
N GLU A 527 -35.27 -13.96 3.93
CA GLU A 527 -34.82 -15.08 3.10
C GLU A 527 -34.32 -16.25 3.96
N GLU A 528 -34.70 -17.47 3.59
CA GLU A 528 -34.29 -18.67 4.31
C GLU A 528 -32.78 -18.89 4.21
N GLY A 529 -32.09 -18.89 5.36
CA GLY A 529 -30.64 -19.06 5.43
C GLY A 529 -29.82 -17.78 5.30
N PHE A 530 -30.41 -16.59 5.21
CA PHE A 530 -29.70 -15.31 5.21
C PHE A 530 -28.93 -15.10 6.53
N LYS A 531 -27.67 -14.75 6.42
CA LYS A 531 -26.79 -14.34 7.53
C LYS A 531 -26.13 -13.03 7.19
N ALA A 532 -26.47 -11.99 7.91
CA ALA A 532 -26.01 -10.64 7.63
C ALA A 532 -24.47 -10.52 7.65
N GLU A 533 -23.80 -11.14 8.62
CA GLU A 533 -22.33 -11.09 8.72
C GLU A 533 -21.65 -11.73 7.50
N GLU A 534 -22.12 -12.89 7.03
CA GLU A 534 -21.58 -13.57 5.85
C GLU A 534 -21.89 -12.79 4.57
N TYR A 535 -23.11 -12.26 4.44
CA TYR A 535 -23.55 -11.49 3.29
C TYR A 535 -22.72 -10.21 3.13
N PHE A 536 -22.64 -9.36 4.16
CA PHE A 536 -21.96 -8.08 4.06
C PHE A 536 -20.43 -8.18 4.02
N THR A 537 -19.82 -9.16 4.69
CA THR A 537 -18.35 -9.33 4.60
C THR A 537 -17.91 -9.84 3.23
N GLN A 538 -18.79 -10.50 2.49
CA GLN A 538 -18.53 -11.00 1.14
C GLN A 538 -19.28 -10.20 0.07
N HIS A 539 -19.80 -9.04 0.42
CA HIS A 539 -20.57 -8.20 -0.48
C HIS A 539 -19.77 -7.78 -1.72
N ALA A 540 -20.47 -7.69 -2.87
CA ALA A 540 -19.83 -7.33 -4.15
C ALA A 540 -19.30 -5.89 -4.16
N ASP A 541 -19.98 -4.98 -3.46
CA ASP A 541 -19.49 -3.61 -3.24
C ASP A 541 -18.36 -3.63 -2.21
N ILE A 542 -17.17 -3.14 -2.64
CA ILE A 542 -15.95 -3.14 -1.82
C ILE A 542 -16.09 -2.23 -0.60
N ASP A 543 -16.80 -1.13 -0.72
CA ASP A 543 -16.98 -0.18 0.38
C ASP A 543 -17.87 -0.79 1.45
N ILE A 544 -18.95 -1.45 1.06
CA ILE A 544 -19.81 -2.22 1.98
C ILE A 544 -19.02 -3.36 2.64
N SER A 545 -18.32 -4.19 1.85
CA SER A 545 -17.56 -5.31 2.41
C SER A 545 -16.44 -4.85 3.33
N SER A 546 -15.76 -3.73 3.01
CA SER A 546 -14.68 -3.16 3.83
C SER A 546 -15.20 -2.65 5.18
N VAL A 547 -16.35 -1.97 5.18
CA VAL A 547 -17.02 -1.51 6.41
C VAL A 547 -17.47 -2.70 7.24
N ALA A 548 -18.15 -3.68 6.61
CA ALA A 548 -18.64 -4.87 7.28
C ALA A 548 -17.52 -5.67 7.96
N VAL A 549 -16.40 -5.92 7.25
CA VAL A 549 -15.24 -6.62 7.82
C VAL A 549 -14.64 -5.85 9.00
N ARG A 550 -14.52 -4.53 8.89
CA ARG A 550 -14.00 -3.69 9.99
C ARG A 550 -14.88 -3.77 11.25
N LEU A 551 -16.21 -3.88 11.07
CA LEU A 551 -17.18 -3.92 12.15
C LEU A 551 -17.41 -5.34 12.70
N SER A 552 -17.18 -6.40 11.93
CA SER A 552 -17.42 -7.79 12.32
C SER A 552 -16.29 -8.41 13.16
N VAL A 553 -15.07 -7.86 13.12
CA VAL A 553 -13.89 -8.44 13.81
C VAL A 553 -13.62 -7.73 15.13
N ASP A 554 -13.72 -8.48 16.24
CA ASP A 554 -13.44 -7.98 17.59
C ASP A 554 -11.92 -7.90 17.85
N ARG A 555 -11.48 -6.84 18.57
CA ARG A 555 -10.08 -6.59 18.91
C ARG A 555 -9.51 -7.65 19.87
N PHE A 556 -10.33 -8.20 20.73
CA PHE A 556 -9.96 -9.24 21.69
C PHE A 556 -10.89 -10.42 21.53
N GLN A 557 -10.35 -11.61 21.26
CA GLN A 557 -11.10 -12.86 21.35
C GLN A 557 -10.91 -13.43 22.76
N LEU A 558 -11.99 -13.51 23.51
CA LEU A 558 -12.01 -14.27 24.76
C LEU A 558 -11.87 -15.76 24.42
N ALA A 559 -11.19 -16.52 25.29
CA ALA A 559 -11.14 -17.98 25.16
C ALA A 559 -12.57 -18.54 25.12
N GLU A 560 -12.80 -19.63 24.36
CA GLU A 560 -14.14 -20.23 24.20
C GLU A 560 -14.85 -20.51 25.55
N SER A 561 -14.08 -20.79 26.60
CA SER A 561 -14.59 -21.00 27.96
C SER A 561 -15.09 -19.73 28.67
N LEU A 562 -14.80 -18.54 28.12
CA LEU A 562 -15.18 -17.23 28.66
C LEU A 562 -16.19 -16.49 27.77
N GLN A 563 -16.58 -17.07 26.64
CA GLN A 563 -17.59 -16.49 25.77
C GLN A 563 -18.97 -16.72 26.40
N VAL A 564 -19.55 -15.68 26.98
CA VAL A 564 -20.97 -15.68 27.38
C VAL A 564 -21.77 -15.67 26.09
N LYS A 565 -22.54 -16.73 25.83
CA LYS A 565 -23.52 -16.77 24.73
C LYS A 565 -24.53 -15.65 24.93
N GLU A 566 -24.53 -14.68 24.03
CA GLU A 566 -25.53 -13.61 24.06
C GLU A 566 -26.94 -14.21 23.86
N THR A 567 -27.84 -13.94 24.80
CA THR A 567 -29.21 -14.39 24.69
C THR A 567 -30.03 -13.41 23.85
N GLU A 568 -31.19 -13.88 23.31
CA GLU A 568 -32.13 -13.03 22.56
C GLU A 568 -32.52 -11.78 23.37
N GLN A 569 -32.67 -11.92 24.68
CA GLN A 569 -33.02 -10.82 25.58
C GLN A 569 -31.88 -9.80 25.74
N THR A 570 -30.65 -10.25 25.92
CA THR A 570 -29.49 -9.33 26.04
C THR A 570 -29.19 -8.60 24.72
N LEU A 571 -29.39 -9.27 23.57
CA LEU A 571 -29.28 -8.66 22.26
C LEU A 571 -30.34 -7.57 22.07
N ARG A 572 -31.59 -7.88 22.40
CA ARG A 572 -32.71 -6.93 22.33
C ARG A 572 -32.45 -5.70 23.18
N ASP A 573 -32.06 -5.87 24.45
CA ASP A 573 -31.80 -4.77 25.36
C ASP A 573 -30.65 -3.89 24.86
N ARG A 574 -29.60 -4.51 24.33
CA ARG A 574 -28.48 -3.79 23.70
C ARG A 574 -28.93 -2.95 22.50
N VAL A 575 -29.73 -3.49 21.60
CA VAL A 575 -30.21 -2.78 20.41
C VAL A 575 -31.13 -1.62 20.78
N ILE A 576 -32.05 -1.83 21.75
CA ILE A 576 -32.94 -0.76 22.27
C ILE A 576 -32.10 0.39 22.84
N HIS A 577 -31.06 0.09 23.65
CA HIS A 577 -30.20 1.12 24.22
C HIS A 577 -29.43 1.88 23.12
N LEU A 578 -28.90 1.19 22.11
CA LEU A 578 -28.18 1.86 21.01
C LEU A 578 -29.08 2.80 20.20
N VAL A 579 -30.33 2.42 19.95
CA VAL A 579 -31.31 3.27 19.27
C VAL A 579 -31.66 4.49 20.12
N ALA A 580 -31.82 4.30 21.43
CA ALA A 580 -32.07 5.42 22.35
C ALA A 580 -30.87 6.38 22.45
N ASP A 581 -29.64 5.86 22.47
CA ASP A 581 -28.42 6.67 22.45
C ASP A 581 -28.29 7.46 21.13
N PHE A 582 -28.63 6.85 19.98
CA PHE A 582 -28.65 7.52 18.70
C PHE A 582 -29.64 8.70 18.67
N ARG A 583 -30.85 8.50 19.20
CA ARG A 583 -31.85 9.55 19.33
C ARG A 583 -31.35 10.67 20.23
N LEU A 584 -30.70 10.35 21.35
CA LEU A 584 -30.14 11.33 22.29
C LEU A 584 -29.04 12.18 21.62
N GLU A 585 -28.18 11.55 20.82
CA GLU A 585 -27.14 12.24 20.07
C GLU A 585 -27.74 13.15 19.00
N TYR A 586 -28.74 12.69 18.24
CA TYR A 586 -29.44 13.48 17.23
C TYR A 586 -30.10 14.73 17.85
N VAL A 587 -30.86 14.54 18.94
CA VAL A 587 -31.52 15.65 19.65
C VAL A 587 -30.48 16.63 20.23
N SER A 588 -29.33 16.15 20.69
CA SER A 588 -28.26 17.00 21.22
C SER A 588 -27.58 17.80 20.11
N SER A 589 -27.38 17.22 18.92
CA SER A 589 -26.86 17.93 17.74
C SER A 589 -27.84 18.98 17.25
N HIS A 590 -29.13 18.65 17.19
CA HIS A 590 -30.18 19.59 16.80
C HIS A 590 -30.29 20.77 17.79
N LEU A 591 -30.16 20.52 19.07
CA LEU A 591 -30.08 21.59 20.10
C LEU A 591 -28.89 22.53 19.87
N LYS A 592 -27.75 22.00 19.46
CA LYS A 592 -26.58 22.80 19.12
C LYS A 592 -26.83 23.72 17.93
N GLU A 593 -27.42 23.16 16.85
CA GLU A 593 -27.80 23.93 15.66
C GLU A 593 -28.82 25.04 16.00
N LEU A 594 -29.84 24.75 16.80
CA LEU A 594 -30.83 25.73 17.22
C LEU A 594 -30.18 26.85 18.06
N ASN A 595 -29.23 26.53 18.96
CA ASN A 595 -28.49 27.53 19.70
C ASN A 595 -27.59 28.41 18.82
N GLU A 596 -26.93 27.81 17.79
CA GLU A 596 -26.14 28.56 16.80
C GLU A 596 -27.05 29.47 15.96
N ARG A 597 -28.22 28.98 15.55
CA ARG A 597 -29.23 29.77 14.85
C ARG A 597 -29.74 30.94 15.70
N LEU A 598 -30.00 30.72 16.99
CA LEU A 598 -30.43 31.76 17.91
C LEU A 598 -29.45 32.94 17.98
N LEU A 599 -28.13 32.67 17.87
CA LEU A 599 -27.10 33.72 17.85
C LEU A 599 -27.11 34.57 16.57
N GLN A 600 -27.69 34.06 15.49
CA GLN A 600 -27.72 34.73 14.19
C GLN A 600 -29.04 35.47 13.90
N VAL A 601 -30.11 35.12 14.62
CA VAL A 601 -31.45 35.74 14.46
C VAL A 601 -31.48 37.17 15.00
N LYS A 602 -31.95 38.11 14.18
CA LYS A 602 -32.10 39.52 14.54
C LYS A 602 -33.56 39.94 14.72
N ASP A 603 -34.51 39.14 14.24
CA ASP A 603 -35.92 39.40 14.36
C ASP A 603 -36.49 38.87 15.68
N SER A 604 -37.28 39.72 16.36
CA SER A 604 -37.83 39.39 17.70
C SER A 604 -38.86 38.27 17.66
N GLN A 605 -39.58 38.09 16.55
CA GLN A 605 -40.62 37.08 16.40
C GLN A 605 -39.96 35.70 16.13
N GLU A 606 -38.98 35.67 15.20
CA GLU A 606 -38.21 34.47 14.89
C GLU A 606 -37.41 34.04 16.13
N MET A 607 -36.88 34.95 16.93
CA MET A 607 -36.17 34.64 18.18
C MET A 607 -37.08 33.91 19.19
N GLN A 608 -38.34 34.31 19.32
CA GLN A 608 -39.29 33.64 20.20
C GLN A 608 -39.65 32.24 19.70
N GLU A 609 -39.77 32.04 18.39
CA GLU A 609 -40.04 30.73 17.80
C GLU A 609 -38.87 29.77 18.03
N VAL A 610 -37.63 30.20 17.77
CA VAL A 610 -36.41 29.39 18.01
C VAL A 610 -36.23 29.07 19.50
N MET A 611 -36.49 30.03 20.42
CA MET A 611 -36.44 29.77 21.86
C MET A 611 -37.49 28.74 22.31
N SER A 612 -38.71 28.79 21.75
CA SER A 612 -39.75 27.81 22.03
C SER A 612 -39.35 26.40 21.56
N GLU A 613 -38.72 26.33 20.39
CA GLU A 613 -38.21 25.07 19.83
C GLU A 613 -37.05 24.50 20.66
N ILE A 614 -36.11 25.34 21.11
CA ILE A 614 -35.03 24.97 22.03
C ILE A 614 -35.61 24.35 23.33
N MET A 615 -36.62 25.00 23.91
CA MET A 615 -37.24 24.47 25.15
C MET A 615 -37.91 23.11 24.93
N ARG A 616 -38.62 22.93 23.83
CA ARG A 616 -39.26 21.64 23.49
C ARG A 616 -38.21 20.55 23.30
N THR A 617 -37.16 20.83 22.51
CA THR A 617 -36.07 19.91 22.21
C THR A 617 -35.27 19.58 23.48
N GLN A 618 -35.07 20.53 24.37
CA GLN A 618 -34.40 20.32 25.66
C GLN A 618 -35.18 19.41 26.61
N ASN A 619 -36.52 19.55 26.63
CA ASN A 619 -37.38 18.64 27.40
C ASN A 619 -37.34 17.20 26.82
N LEU A 620 -37.40 17.06 25.52
CA LEU A 620 -37.28 15.76 24.86
C LEU A 620 -35.92 15.08 25.13
N ARG A 621 -34.82 15.86 25.09
CA ARG A 621 -33.49 15.37 25.46
C ARG A 621 -33.48 14.86 26.92
N ASN A 622 -34.05 15.60 27.83
CA ASN A 622 -34.08 15.23 29.25
C ASN A 622 -34.92 13.96 29.52
N GLU A 623 -36.01 13.76 28.77
CA GLU A 623 -36.82 12.54 28.85
C GLU A 623 -36.06 11.33 28.29
N LEU A 624 -35.40 11.46 27.14
CA LEU A 624 -34.55 10.42 26.55
C LEU A 624 -33.41 10.06 27.50
N ALA A 625 -32.71 11.05 28.09
CA ALA A 625 -31.62 10.82 29.03
C ALA A 625 -32.04 10.06 30.28
N LYS A 626 -33.25 10.30 30.78
CA LYS A 626 -33.83 9.51 31.89
C LYS A 626 -34.08 8.06 31.52
N LYS A 627 -34.52 7.79 30.28
CA LYS A 627 -34.78 6.44 29.81
C LYS A 627 -33.49 5.63 29.56
N THR A 628 -32.42 6.30 29.15
CA THR A 628 -31.10 5.68 28.91
C THR A 628 -30.24 5.53 30.17
N GLY A 629 -30.69 6.05 31.32
CA GLY A 629 -29.93 6.03 32.57
C GLY A 629 -28.69 6.97 32.58
N SER A 630 -28.58 7.83 31.57
CA SER A 630 -27.50 8.81 31.46
C SER A 630 -27.79 10.02 32.39
N ASN A 631 -27.16 10.09 33.55
CA ASN A 631 -27.18 11.29 34.37
C ASN A 631 -26.39 12.41 33.70
N ILE A 632 -27.08 13.26 32.92
CA ILE A 632 -26.50 14.50 32.44
C ILE A 632 -26.54 15.48 33.60
N LEU A 633 -25.40 15.71 34.27
CA LEU A 633 -25.20 16.84 35.15
C LEU A 633 -25.33 18.12 34.29
N VAL A 634 -26.30 18.97 34.62
CA VAL A 634 -26.59 20.28 34.05
C VAL A 634 -25.43 21.24 34.28
#